data_0bc245a0db80fe1fd7e07dbe32751ed0
#
_entry.id   0bc245a0db80fe1fd7e07dbe32751ed0
#
_cell.length_a   1.000
_cell.length_b   1.000
_cell.length_c   1.000
_cell.angle_alpha   90.00
_cell.angle_beta   90.00
_cell.angle_gamma   90.00
#
_symmetry.space_group_name_H-M   'P 1'
#
loop_
_entity.id
_entity.type
_entity.pdbx_description
1 polymer ?
#
loop_
_entity_poly.entity_id
_entity_poly.type
_entity_poly.pdbx_seq_one_letter_code
_entity_poly.pdbx_strand_id
1 'polypeptide(L)'
;MLQDHAMVKQTIVPGYRYGATAGTAKDQSIKLKADETIYSEGEHALAIYQVEAGAVRIYRLTASGQRYILSFCGKGEWFGLETGNVRTDFAEAVCETCIRPFRANRDALVPIDLLHIALTSLAKAQHKQLVITEQSALKRVAAFVYEMADRHPGSCEFDMMMSRSDIADYLGLTVETVARCFTKLRGKRILCLNGKLQRIVRLLDRDALIAMTI
;
A
#
# COMPACT_ATOMS: atom_id res chain seq x y z
N MET A 1 21.17 -47.98 12.01
CA MET A 1 21.13 -46.52 12.28
C MET A 1 21.11 -45.85 10.93
N LEU A 2 19.94 -45.60 10.41
CA LEU A 2 19.72 -44.98 9.11
C LEU A 2 19.05 -43.64 9.36
N GLN A 3 19.72 -42.57 8.96
CA GLN A 3 19.22 -41.20 9.00
C GLN A 3 18.29 -41.01 7.81
N ASP A 4 17.00 -40.83 8.10
CA ASP A 4 16.03 -40.35 7.12
C ASP A 4 16.19 -38.85 6.96
N HIS A 5 16.78 -38.46 5.83
CA HIS A 5 16.73 -37.08 5.34
C HIS A 5 15.40 -36.89 4.64
N ALA A 6 14.47 -36.25 5.34
CA ALA A 6 13.22 -35.79 4.74
C ALA A 6 13.52 -34.75 3.62
N MET A 7 13.41 -35.21 2.40
CA MET A 7 13.50 -34.42 1.19
C MET A 7 12.32 -33.44 1.13
N VAL A 8 12.59 -32.16 1.39
CA VAL A 8 11.63 -31.07 1.15
C VAL A 8 11.33 -31.08 -0.36
N LYS A 9 10.13 -31.54 -0.70
CA LYS A 9 9.62 -31.43 -2.07
C LYS A 9 9.45 -29.96 -2.40
N GLN A 10 10.34 -29.44 -3.23
CA GLN A 10 10.14 -28.16 -3.90
C GLN A 10 8.90 -28.27 -4.79
N THR A 11 7.83 -27.63 -4.41
CA THR A 11 6.66 -27.43 -5.26
C THR A 11 7.08 -26.41 -6.34
N ILE A 12 7.49 -26.92 -7.49
CA ILE A 12 7.69 -26.11 -8.68
C ILE A 12 6.30 -25.66 -9.15
N VAL A 13 6.01 -24.35 -9.02
CA VAL A 13 4.80 -23.74 -9.57
C VAL A 13 4.96 -23.72 -11.10
N PRO A 14 4.13 -24.47 -11.88
CA PRO A 14 4.26 -24.44 -13.33
C PRO A 14 3.68 -23.15 -13.87
N GLY A 15 4.48 -22.38 -14.63
CA GLY A 15 3.87 -21.44 -15.55
C GLY A 15 4.53 -20.08 -15.79
N TYR A 16 5.59 -19.68 -15.11
CA TYR A 16 6.31 -18.46 -15.48
C TYR A 16 7.50 -18.77 -16.37
N ARG A 17 7.29 -18.76 -17.70
CA ARG A 17 8.39 -18.68 -18.68
C ARG A 17 8.70 -17.20 -18.92
N TYR A 18 9.72 -16.69 -18.29
CA TYR A 18 10.31 -15.39 -18.65
C TYR A 18 11.12 -15.57 -19.94
N GLY A 19 10.47 -15.34 -21.07
CA GLY A 19 11.13 -15.31 -22.38
C GLY A 19 11.57 -13.88 -22.69
N ALA A 20 12.87 -13.60 -22.63
CA ALA A 20 13.44 -12.33 -23.06
C ALA A 20 13.31 -12.16 -24.57
N THR A 21 12.47 -11.25 -25.03
CA THR A 21 12.63 -10.59 -26.31
C THR A 21 12.49 -9.09 -26.09
N ALA A 22 13.60 -8.38 -26.17
CA ALA A 22 13.68 -6.93 -26.12
C ALA A 22 12.89 -6.31 -27.27
N GLY A 23 11.78 -5.69 -26.94
CA GLY A 23 10.98 -4.88 -27.86
C GLY A 23 10.61 -3.58 -27.17
N THR A 24 11.23 -2.47 -27.59
CA THR A 24 11.02 -1.12 -27.09
C THR A 24 9.64 -0.57 -27.48
N ALA A 25 8.61 -0.98 -26.78
CA ALA A 25 7.40 -0.18 -26.65
C ALA A 25 7.36 0.30 -25.20
N LYS A 26 7.75 1.57 -24.94
CA LYS A 26 7.46 2.24 -23.68
C LYS A 26 5.97 2.07 -23.43
N ASP A 27 5.59 1.20 -22.48
CA ASP A 27 4.21 1.15 -22.03
C ASP A 27 3.87 2.55 -21.49
N GLN A 28 2.90 3.19 -22.14
CA GLN A 28 2.55 4.57 -21.81
C GLN A 28 1.95 4.60 -20.41
N SER A 29 2.31 5.64 -19.67
CA SER A 29 1.73 5.89 -18.36
C SER A 29 0.21 6.07 -18.47
N ILE A 30 -0.52 5.46 -17.56
CA ILE A 30 -1.99 5.50 -17.48
C ILE A 30 -2.36 6.56 -16.47
N LYS A 31 -3.18 7.53 -16.86
CA LYS A 31 -3.75 8.55 -15.97
C LYS A 31 -5.13 8.11 -15.51
N LEU A 32 -5.37 8.21 -14.22
CA LEU A 32 -6.57 7.77 -13.53
C LEU A 32 -7.13 8.91 -12.69
N LYS A 33 -8.43 9.01 -12.65
CA LYS A 33 -9.15 9.90 -11.73
C LYS A 33 -9.27 9.24 -10.36
N ALA A 34 -9.63 10.02 -9.35
CA ALA A 34 -9.98 9.48 -8.04
C ALA A 34 -11.09 8.42 -8.17
N ASP A 35 -10.95 7.34 -7.41
CA ASP A 35 -11.87 6.18 -7.35
C ASP A 35 -11.98 5.37 -8.65
N GLU A 36 -11.09 5.60 -9.62
CA GLU A 36 -11.03 4.82 -10.85
C GLU A 36 -10.32 3.47 -10.60
N THR A 37 -10.98 2.39 -11.05
CA THR A 37 -10.48 1.00 -10.88
C THR A 37 -9.33 0.74 -11.83
N ILE A 38 -8.26 0.12 -11.31
CA ILE A 38 -7.08 -0.30 -12.06
C ILE A 38 -7.21 -1.76 -12.47
N TYR A 39 -7.63 -2.60 -11.52
CA TYR A 39 -7.99 -3.99 -11.75
C TYR A 39 -8.91 -4.51 -10.62
N SER A 40 -9.63 -5.57 -10.90
CA SER A 40 -10.56 -6.24 -10.00
C SER A 40 -10.09 -7.64 -9.65
N GLU A 41 -10.52 -8.14 -8.48
CA GLU A 41 -10.35 -9.55 -8.11
C GLU A 41 -10.95 -10.45 -9.20
N GLY A 42 -10.24 -11.54 -9.53
CA GLY A 42 -10.63 -12.51 -10.57
C GLY A 42 -10.12 -12.16 -11.97
N GLU A 43 -9.64 -10.96 -12.23
CA GLU A 43 -9.04 -10.60 -13.52
C GLU A 43 -7.66 -11.27 -13.73
N HIS A 44 -7.23 -11.39 -14.99
CA HIS A 44 -5.89 -11.89 -15.29
C HIS A 44 -4.79 -10.92 -14.86
N ALA A 45 -3.80 -11.42 -14.12
CA ALA A 45 -2.64 -10.66 -13.66
C ALA A 45 -1.60 -10.50 -14.78
N LEU A 46 -1.85 -9.58 -15.72
CA LEU A 46 -1.04 -9.39 -16.92
C LEU A 46 0.16 -8.45 -16.71
N ALA A 47 0.17 -7.64 -15.66
CA ALA A 47 1.19 -6.63 -15.39
C ALA A 47 1.36 -6.40 -13.89
N ILE A 48 2.53 -5.92 -13.50
CA ILE A 48 2.75 -5.20 -12.25
C ILE A 48 2.81 -3.71 -12.57
N TYR A 49 2.61 -2.87 -11.59
CA TYR A 49 2.49 -1.44 -11.79
C TYR A 49 3.41 -0.66 -10.85
N GLN A 50 3.92 0.47 -11.33
CA GLN A 50 4.61 1.46 -10.51
C GLN A 50 3.78 2.75 -10.48
N VAL A 51 3.61 3.33 -9.30
CA VAL A 51 2.97 4.65 -9.14
C VAL A 51 3.97 5.73 -9.52
N GLU A 52 3.68 6.54 -10.54
CA GLU A 52 4.50 7.70 -10.94
C GLU A 52 4.08 8.97 -10.21
N ALA A 53 2.78 9.12 -9.94
CA ALA A 53 2.22 10.24 -9.18
C ALA A 53 0.88 9.82 -8.56
N GLY A 54 0.49 10.48 -7.48
CA GLY A 54 -0.75 10.16 -6.77
C GLY A 54 -0.59 8.99 -5.80
N ALA A 55 -1.69 8.25 -5.57
CA ALA A 55 -1.72 7.10 -4.69
C ALA A 55 -2.77 6.07 -5.13
N VAL A 56 -2.48 4.80 -4.86
CA VAL A 56 -3.34 3.64 -5.12
C VAL A 56 -3.67 2.95 -3.81
N ARG A 57 -4.92 2.51 -3.62
CA ARG A 57 -5.34 1.61 -2.56
C ARG A 57 -5.53 0.20 -3.09
N ILE A 58 -5.00 -0.78 -2.37
CA ILE A 58 -5.19 -2.20 -2.61
C ILE A 58 -6.11 -2.72 -1.53
N TYR A 59 -7.21 -3.40 -1.90
CA TYR A 59 -8.20 -3.83 -0.93
C TYR A 59 -8.85 -5.17 -1.30
N ARG A 60 -9.47 -5.80 -0.32
CA ARG A 60 -10.36 -6.95 -0.46
C ARG A 60 -11.74 -6.64 0.06
N LEU A 61 -12.72 -7.34 -0.51
CA LEU A 61 -14.07 -7.39 0.02
C LEU A 61 -14.28 -8.72 0.74
N THR A 62 -14.93 -8.67 1.89
CA THR A 62 -15.43 -9.88 2.54
C THR A 62 -16.70 -10.36 1.86
N ALA A 63 -17.14 -11.58 2.16
CA ALA A 63 -18.42 -12.11 1.71
C ALA A 63 -19.62 -11.23 2.12
N SER A 64 -19.50 -10.44 3.19
CA SER A 64 -20.50 -9.46 3.64
C SER A 64 -20.40 -8.10 2.92
N GLY A 65 -19.46 -7.93 1.98
CA GLY A 65 -19.24 -6.68 1.26
C GLY A 65 -18.41 -5.65 2.03
N GLN A 66 -17.89 -5.98 3.21
CA GLN A 66 -17.02 -5.07 3.96
C GLN A 66 -15.66 -4.95 3.28
N ARG A 67 -15.18 -3.72 3.09
CA ARG A 67 -13.88 -3.42 2.48
C ARG A 67 -12.78 -3.42 3.54
N TYR A 68 -11.68 -4.11 3.23
CA TYR A 68 -10.44 -4.09 4.00
C TYR A 68 -9.31 -3.62 3.11
N ILE A 69 -8.77 -2.44 3.38
CA ILE A 69 -7.61 -1.94 2.65
C ILE A 69 -6.36 -2.67 3.15
N LEU A 70 -5.66 -3.31 2.24
CA LEU A 70 -4.44 -4.07 2.51
C LEU A 70 -3.21 -3.17 2.55
N SER A 71 -3.12 -2.24 1.59
CA SER A 71 -2.00 -1.30 1.49
C SER A 71 -2.38 -0.05 0.72
N PHE A 72 -1.59 1.01 0.93
CA PHE A 72 -1.53 2.18 0.07
C PHE A 72 -0.18 2.25 -0.61
N CYS A 73 -0.19 2.46 -1.92
CA CYS A 73 1.00 2.63 -2.73
C CYS A 73 1.08 4.08 -3.20
N GLY A 74 2.13 4.78 -2.80
CA GLY A 74 2.45 6.15 -3.23
C GLY A 74 3.48 6.19 -4.34
N LYS A 75 3.93 7.40 -4.71
CA LYS A 75 4.91 7.62 -5.77
C LYS A 75 6.18 6.76 -5.60
N GLY A 76 6.58 6.08 -6.67
CA GLY A 76 7.74 5.18 -6.73
C GLY A 76 7.46 3.77 -6.25
N GLU A 77 6.34 3.52 -5.57
CA GLU A 77 6.00 2.21 -5.05
C GLU A 77 5.36 1.31 -6.10
N TRP A 78 5.51 0.00 -5.89
CA TRP A 78 5.04 -1.03 -6.80
C TRP A 78 3.84 -1.78 -6.22
N PHE A 79 2.94 -2.26 -7.09
CA PHE A 79 1.80 -3.07 -6.71
C PHE A 79 1.38 -4.02 -7.84
N GLY A 80 0.45 -4.94 -7.54
CA GLY A 80 -0.05 -5.92 -8.49
C GLY A 80 0.88 -7.11 -8.69
N LEU A 81 1.78 -7.41 -7.72
CA LEU A 81 2.56 -8.63 -7.70
C LEU A 81 1.65 -9.77 -7.22
N GLU A 82 1.53 -10.82 -8.02
CA GLU A 82 0.70 -11.98 -7.73
C GLU A 82 1.52 -13.27 -7.75
N THR A 83 1.11 -14.25 -6.95
CA THR A 83 1.70 -15.60 -6.96
C THR A 83 1.17 -16.46 -8.09
N GLY A 84 0.09 -16.06 -8.73
CA GLY A 84 -0.60 -16.77 -9.81
C GLY A 84 -0.94 -15.84 -10.99
N ASN A 85 -1.83 -16.32 -11.85
CA ASN A 85 -2.24 -15.62 -13.07
C ASN A 85 -3.54 -14.78 -12.88
N VAL A 86 -4.09 -14.76 -11.68
CA VAL A 86 -5.36 -14.13 -11.36
C VAL A 86 -5.17 -13.16 -10.21
N ARG A 87 -5.80 -11.99 -10.30
CA ARG A 87 -5.83 -10.98 -9.22
C ARG A 87 -6.55 -11.51 -8.01
N THR A 88 -5.94 -11.37 -6.85
CA THR A 88 -6.52 -11.74 -5.55
C THR A 88 -7.12 -10.55 -4.82
N ASP A 89 -6.90 -9.34 -5.33
CA ASP A 89 -7.26 -8.07 -4.71
C ASP A 89 -7.85 -7.11 -5.76
N PHE A 90 -8.48 -6.04 -5.28
CA PHE A 90 -8.87 -4.87 -6.06
C PHE A 90 -7.79 -3.78 -5.94
N ALA A 91 -7.60 -3.00 -6.99
CA ALA A 91 -6.77 -1.81 -6.98
C ALA A 91 -7.52 -0.60 -7.55
N GLU A 92 -7.49 0.52 -6.84
CA GLU A 92 -8.14 1.76 -7.22
C GLU A 92 -7.26 2.98 -6.94
N ALA A 93 -7.39 4.01 -7.77
CA ALA A 93 -6.76 5.29 -7.54
C ALA A 93 -7.41 6.02 -6.35
N VAL A 94 -6.61 6.53 -5.40
CA VAL A 94 -7.11 7.30 -4.25
C VAL A 94 -7.40 8.75 -4.62
N CYS A 95 -6.65 9.28 -5.56
CA CYS A 95 -6.74 10.65 -6.09
C CYS A 95 -6.38 10.63 -7.57
N GLU A 96 -6.23 11.78 -8.20
CA GLU A 96 -5.65 11.84 -9.55
C GLU A 96 -4.27 11.17 -9.52
N THR A 97 -4.13 10.08 -10.27
CA THR A 97 -3.00 9.15 -10.17
C THR A 97 -2.46 8.82 -11.55
N CYS A 98 -1.15 8.70 -11.65
CA CYS A 98 -0.45 8.23 -12.84
C CYS A 98 0.30 6.95 -12.49
N ILE A 99 0.08 5.89 -13.25
CA ILE A 99 0.74 4.58 -13.06
C ILE A 99 1.42 4.14 -14.35
N ARG A 100 2.50 3.37 -14.21
CA ARG A 100 3.17 2.71 -15.34
C ARG A 100 3.00 1.20 -15.21
N PRO A 101 2.41 0.53 -16.20
CA PRO A 101 2.35 -0.92 -16.26
C PRO A 101 3.70 -1.51 -16.69
N PHE A 102 4.06 -2.67 -16.14
CA PHE A 102 5.20 -3.49 -16.55
C PHE A 102 4.72 -4.91 -16.80
N ARG A 103 4.89 -5.40 -18.02
CA ARG A 103 4.43 -6.71 -18.45
C ARG A 103 5.61 -7.67 -18.54
N ALA A 104 5.48 -8.84 -17.91
CA ALA A 104 6.55 -9.84 -17.83
C ALA A 104 7.17 -10.24 -19.19
N ASN A 105 6.41 -10.11 -20.28
CA ASN A 105 6.86 -10.49 -21.63
C ASN A 105 7.48 -9.34 -22.44
N ARG A 106 7.48 -8.11 -21.92
CA ARG A 106 7.91 -6.91 -22.67
C ARG A 106 8.97 -6.09 -21.98
N ASP A 107 8.99 -6.13 -20.65
CA ASP A 107 9.84 -5.26 -19.85
C ASP A 107 10.94 -6.06 -19.17
N ALA A 108 12.17 -5.58 -19.24
CA ALA A 108 13.33 -6.22 -18.64
C ALA A 108 13.40 -5.93 -17.13
N LEU A 109 12.44 -6.45 -16.37
CA LEU A 109 12.60 -6.55 -14.92
C LEU A 109 13.50 -7.75 -14.61
N VAL A 110 14.67 -7.47 -14.04
CA VAL A 110 15.54 -8.55 -13.58
C VAL A 110 14.97 -9.21 -12.32
N PRO A 111 15.21 -10.51 -12.10
CA PRO A 111 14.70 -11.22 -10.93
C PRO A 111 15.02 -10.57 -9.59
N ILE A 112 16.16 -9.87 -9.50
CA ILE A 112 16.59 -9.17 -8.29
C ILE A 112 15.68 -7.98 -7.96
N ASP A 113 15.18 -7.25 -8.97
CA ASP A 113 14.25 -6.14 -8.76
C ASP A 113 12.92 -6.65 -8.26
N LEU A 114 12.41 -7.75 -8.81
CA LEU A 114 11.19 -8.42 -8.35
C LEU A 114 11.32 -8.92 -6.92
N LEU A 115 12.46 -9.49 -6.56
CA LEU A 115 12.74 -9.92 -5.19
C LEU A 115 12.72 -8.73 -4.24
N HIS A 116 13.36 -7.62 -4.59
CA HIS A 116 13.36 -6.41 -3.77
C HIS A 116 11.94 -5.85 -3.57
N ILE A 117 11.14 -5.79 -4.64
CA ILE A 117 9.74 -5.37 -4.58
C ILE A 117 8.94 -6.28 -3.64
N ALA A 118 9.10 -7.60 -3.77
CA ALA A 118 8.39 -8.58 -2.95
C ALA A 118 8.77 -8.47 -1.46
N LEU A 119 10.06 -8.36 -1.15
CA LEU A 119 10.55 -8.19 0.22
C LEU A 119 10.07 -6.87 0.84
N THR A 120 10.06 -5.79 0.07
CA THR A 120 9.53 -4.49 0.52
C THR A 120 8.04 -4.59 0.81
N SER A 121 7.27 -5.25 -0.04
CA SER A 121 5.84 -5.47 0.16
C SER A 121 5.56 -6.33 1.40
N LEU A 122 6.36 -7.38 1.61
CA LEU A 122 6.28 -8.23 2.80
C LEU A 122 6.58 -7.44 4.08
N ALA A 123 7.64 -6.65 4.09
CA ALA A 123 8.00 -5.83 5.26
C ALA A 123 6.88 -4.84 5.62
N LYS A 124 6.25 -4.21 4.63
CA LYS A 124 5.08 -3.33 4.85
C LYS A 124 3.88 -4.09 5.43
N ALA A 125 3.59 -5.29 4.91
CA ALA A 125 2.51 -6.11 5.43
C ALA A 125 2.75 -6.53 6.89
N GLN A 126 3.98 -6.92 7.25
CA GLN A 126 4.37 -7.23 8.61
C GLN A 126 4.26 -6.01 9.54
N HIS A 127 4.75 -4.85 9.09
CA HIS A 127 4.61 -3.60 9.87
C HIS A 127 3.14 -3.26 10.12
N LYS A 128 2.30 -3.32 9.10
CA LYS A 128 0.87 -3.11 9.25
C LYS A 128 0.26 -4.07 10.27
N GLN A 129 0.62 -5.35 10.23
CA GLN A 129 0.13 -6.34 11.18
C GLN A 129 0.44 -5.92 12.63
N LEU A 130 1.64 -5.42 12.90
CA LEU A 130 1.99 -4.89 14.22
C LEU A 130 1.13 -3.69 14.60
N VAL A 131 0.91 -2.76 13.67
CA VAL A 131 0.07 -1.58 13.93
C VAL A 131 -1.38 -1.96 14.25
N ILE A 132 -2.00 -2.89 13.52
CA ILE A 132 -3.40 -3.25 13.76
C ILE A 132 -3.60 -4.10 15.02
N THR A 133 -2.57 -4.76 15.55
CA THR A 133 -2.63 -5.49 16.82
C THR A 133 -2.55 -4.57 18.04
N GLU A 134 -2.13 -3.32 17.88
CA GLU A 134 -2.13 -2.33 18.96
C GLU A 134 -3.57 -2.09 19.46
N GLN A 135 -3.78 -2.18 20.76
CA GLN A 135 -5.12 -2.04 21.35
C GLN A 135 -5.67 -0.62 21.28
N SER A 136 -4.80 0.38 21.37
CA SER A 136 -5.19 1.79 21.35
C SER A 136 -5.43 2.30 19.92
N ALA A 137 -6.66 2.64 19.59
CA ALA A 137 -6.99 3.28 18.31
C ALA A 137 -6.18 4.57 18.07
N LEU A 138 -5.89 5.33 19.12
CA LEU A 138 -5.08 6.55 19.02
C LEU A 138 -3.65 6.24 18.59
N LYS A 139 -3.04 5.19 19.14
CA LYS A 139 -1.71 4.73 18.73
C LYS A 139 -1.70 4.20 17.30
N ARG A 140 -2.72 3.42 16.88
CA ARG A 140 -2.84 2.98 15.46
C ARG A 140 -2.88 4.17 14.51
N VAL A 141 -3.69 5.19 14.80
CA VAL A 141 -3.78 6.39 13.97
C VAL A 141 -2.48 7.19 14.01
N ALA A 142 -1.82 7.30 15.18
CA ALA A 142 -0.52 7.96 15.28
C ALA A 142 0.55 7.26 14.44
N ALA A 143 0.63 5.93 14.49
CA ALA A 143 1.54 5.12 13.66
C ALA A 143 1.28 5.32 12.17
N PHE A 144 0.02 5.33 11.75
CA PHE A 144 -0.35 5.61 10.36
C PHE A 144 0.06 7.03 9.91
N VAL A 145 -0.18 8.05 10.74
CA VAL A 145 0.24 9.43 10.45
C VAL A 145 1.75 9.52 10.35
N TYR A 146 2.47 8.83 11.22
CA TYR A 146 3.92 8.76 11.18
C TYR A 146 4.43 8.09 9.90
N GLU A 147 3.85 6.95 9.51
CA GLU A 147 4.17 6.26 8.24
C GLU A 147 3.98 7.19 7.04
N MET A 148 2.88 7.95 7.00
CA MET A 148 2.64 8.90 5.91
C MET A 148 3.64 10.07 5.93
N ALA A 149 3.99 10.57 7.09
CA ALA A 149 5.00 11.62 7.23
C ALA A 149 6.41 11.16 6.81
N ASP A 150 6.74 9.91 7.08
CA ASP A 150 8.04 9.33 6.74
C ASP A 150 8.25 9.18 5.23
N ARG A 151 7.17 9.10 4.45
CA ARG A 151 7.20 9.14 2.98
C ARG A 151 7.58 10.52 2.41
N HIS A 152 7.66 11.55 3.26
CA HIS A 152 8.01 12.94 2.89
C HIS A 152 9.20 13.43 3.73
N PRO A 153 10.39 12.84 3.55
CA PRO A 153 11.56 13.18 4.35
C PRO A 153 11.91 14.67 4.20
N GLY A 154 12.19 15.33 5.34
CA GLY A 154 12.54 16.74 5.37
C GLY A 154 11.34 17.70 5.32
N SER A 155 10.11 17.23 5.13
CA SER A 155 8.90 18.06 5.20
C SER A 155 8.16 17.85 6.52
N CYS A 156 7.73 18.92 7.14
CA CYS A 156 6.79 18.84 8.27
C CYS A 156 5.32 18.93 7.82
N GLU A 157 5.05 19.05 6.52
CA GLU A 157 3.72 19.16 5.96
C GLU A 157 3.56 18.22 4.76
N PHE A 158 2.42 17.49 4.68
CA PHE A 158 2.11 16.59 3.57
C PHE A 158 0.59 16.49 3.34
N ASP A 159 0.19 16.12 2.13
CA ASP A 159 -1.20 15.86 1.80
C ASP A 159 -1.57 14.41 2.20
N MET A 160 -2.54 14.30 3.11
CA MET A 160 -3.17 13.03 3.45
C MET A 160 -4.19 12.69 2.36
N MET A 161 -3.73 12.07 1.27
CA MET A 161 -4.56 11.74 0.11
C MET A 161 -5.73 10.82 0.47
N MET A 162 -5.58 9.97 1.48
CA MET A 162 -6.56 9.00 1.94
C MET A 162 -7.71 9.68 2.69
N SER A 163 -8.94 9.23 2.42
CA SER A 163 -10.12 9.65 3.17
C SER A 163 -10.12 9.08 4.59
N ARG A 164 -10.96 9.63 5.48
CA ARG A 164 -11.14 9.06 6.83
C ARG A 164 -11.73 7.65 6.78
N SER A 165 -12.55 7.34 5.75
CA SER A 165 -13.05 6.00 5.50
C SER A 165 -11.93 5.04 5.10
N ASP A 166 -11.06 5.44 4.18
CA ASP A 166 -9.92 4.62 3.78
C ASP A 166 -8.98 4.32 4.96
N ILE A 167 -8.71 5.33 5.81
CA ILE A 167 -7.90 5.14 7.02
C ILE A 167 -8.59 4.18 8.00
N ALA A 168 -9.90 4.27 8.14
CA ALA A 168 -10.69 3.38 9.00
C ALA A 168 -10.62 1.93 8.49
N ASP A 169 -10.85 1.70 7.20
CA ASP A 169 -10.78 0.39 6.56
C ASP A 169 -9.35 -0.21 6.60
N TYR A 170 -8.32 0.65 6.57
CA TYR A 170 -6.92 0.23 6.68
C TYR A 170 -6.53 -0.20 8.09
N LEU A 171 -7.03 0.52 9.12
CA LEU A 171 -6.66 0.31 10.52
C LEU A 171 -7.62 -0.60 11.29
N GLY A 172 -8.70 -1.07 10.65
CA GLY A 172 -9.75 -1.85 11.32
C GLY A 172 -10.48 -1.03 12.38
N LEU A 173 -10.80 0.23 12.08
CA LEU A 173 -11.49 1.18 12.97
C LEU A 173 -12.78 1.67 12.31
N THR A 174 -13.62 2.39 13.08
CA THR A 174 -14.71 3.16 12.48
C THR A 174 -14.25 4.55 12.08
N VAL A 175 -14.96 5.16 11.12
CA VAL A 175 -14.67 6.52 10.64
C VAL A 175 -14.72 7.54 11.79
N GLU A 176 -15.69 7.39 12.69
CA GLU A 176 -15.87 8.23 13.88
C GLU A 176 -14.68 8.10 14.84
N THR A 177 -14.17 6.87 15.02
CA THR A 177 -13.00 6.62 15.85
C THR A 177 -11.76 7.29 15.28
N VAL A 178 -11.55 7.17 13.96
CA VAL A 178 -10.45 7.87 13.26
C VAL A 178 -10.58 9.38 13.43
N ALA A 179 -11.78 9.95 13.20
CA ALA A 179 -12.02 11.40 13.36
C ALA A 179 -11.73 11.89 14.80
N ARG A 180 -12.17 11.13 15.82
CA ARG A 180 -11.87 11.44 17.23
C ARG A 180 -10.38 11.36 17.53
N CYS A 181 -9.65 10.41 16.94
CA CYS A 181 -8.21 10.30 17.12
C CYS A 181 -7.48 11.52 16.52
N PHE A 182 -7.84 11.96 15.32
CA PHE A 182 -7.29 13.18 14.74
C PHE A 182 -7.60 14.42 15.60
N THR A 183 -8.81 14.52 16.14
CA THR A 183 -9.16 15.60 17.07
C THR A 183 -8.29 15.59 18.34
N LYS A 184 -8.03 14.39 18.91
CA LYS A 184 -7.14 14.24 20.07
C LYS A 184 -5.69 14.62 19.74
N LEU A 185 -5.16 14.22 18.58
CA LEU A 185 -3.80 14.59 18.14
C LEU A 185 -3.66 16.11 17.96
N ARG A 186 -4.69 16.76 17.41
CA ARG A 186 -4.75 18.23 17.32
C ARG A 186 -4.81 18.89 18.70
N GLY A 187 -5.67 18.40 19.60
CA GLY A 187 -5.78 18.92 20.98
C GLY A 187 -4.49 18.80 21.76
N LYS A 188 -3.69 17.77 21.50
CA LYS A 188 -2.34 17.58 22.07
C LYS A 188 -1.26 18.41 21.35
N ARG A 189 -1.60 19.22 20.35
CA ARG A 189 -0.67 20.00 19.52
C ARG A 189 0.42 19.16 18.82
N ILE A 190 0.14 17.90 18.52
CA ILE A 190 1.05 17.00 17.79
C ILE A 190 1.00 17.31 16.30
N LEU A 191 -0.20 17.60 15.79
CA LEU A 191 -0.41 17.99 14.39
C LEU A 191 -1.49 19.07 14.27
N CYS A 192 -1.51 19.76 13.14
CA CYS A 192 -2.67 20.55 12.69
C CYS A 192 -3.12 20.08 11.29
N LEU A 193 -4.36 20.37 10.97
CA LEU A 193 -4.98 20.04 9.69
C LEU A 193 -5.35 21.35 8.98
N ASN A 194 -4.90 21.51 7.75
CA ASN A 194 -5.09 22.68 6.92
C ASN A 194 -5.87 22.34 5.64
N GLY A 195 -6.27 23.36 4.91
CA GLY A 195 -7.03 23.25 3.65
C GLY A 195 -8.52 23.03 3.85
N LYS A 196 -9.32 23.25 2.78
CA LYS A 196 -10.79 23.14 2.81
C LYS A 196 -11.31 21.76 3.25
N LEU A 197 -10.59 20.69 2.90
CA LEU A 197 -10.93 19.32 3.23
C LEU A 197 -10.17 18.77 4.44
N GLN A 198 -9.39 19.60 5.14
CA GLN A 198 -8.53 19.20 6.28
C GLN A 198 -7.62 18.00 5.93
N ARG A 199 -7.09 17.98 4.70
CA ARG A 199 -6.22 16.91 4.18
C ARG A 199 -4.75 17.22 4.36
N ILE A 200 -4.37 18.50 4.41
CA ILE A 200 -2.99 18.91 4.61
C ILE A 200 -2.65 18.74 6.08
N VAL A 201 -1.81 17.77 6.38
CA VAL A 201 -1.33 17.48 7.74
C VAL A 201 -0.01 18.19 7.93
N ARG A 202 0.08 19.04 8.94
CA ARG A 202 1.34 19.65 9.40
C ARG A 202 1.69 19.10 10.77
N LEU A 203 2.85 18.46 10.87
CA LEU A 203 3.38 17.98 12.14
C LEU A 203 3.93 19.16 12.93
N LEU A 204 3.50 19.28 14.17
CA LEU A 204 3.94 20.29 15.13
C LEU A 204 4.98 19.71 16.10
N ASP A 205 4.84 18.42 16.44
CA ASP A 205 5.74 17.71 17.34
C ASP A 205 5.92 16.26 16.83
N ARG A 206 7.03 16.05 16.11
CA ARG A 206 7.36 14.74 15.53
C ARG A 206 7.78 13.75 16.61
N ASP A 207 8.48 14.20 17.64
CA ASP A 207 8.98 13.32 18.70
C ASP A 207 7.82 12.80 19.58
N ALA A 208 6.87 13.68 19.90
CA ALA A 208 5.64 13.26 20.58
C ALA A 208 4.81 12.29 19.74
N LEU A 209 4.79 12.45 18.40
CA LEU A 209 4.12 11.48 17.51
C LEU A 209 4.82 10.14 17.56
N ILE A 210 6.15 10.09 17.45
CA ILE A 210 6.95 8.85 17.54
C ILE A 210 6.73 8.15 18.87
N ALA A 211 6.75 8.88 19.99
CA ALA A 211 6.51 8.32 21.31
C ALA A 211 5.11 7.68 21.49
N MET A 212 4.19 7.99 20.60
CA MET A 212 2.85 7.38 20.57
C MET A 212 2.76 6.14 19.68
N THR A 213 3.79 5.83 18.89
CA THR A 213 3.79 4.68 17.98
C THR A 213 4.41 3.42 18.59
N ILE A 214 5.09 3.56 19.71
CA ILE A 214 5.82 2.49 20.44
C ILE A 214 4.97 1.95 21.59
#